data_fac15ecf666c7fa7746fd4e041281e65
#
_entry.id   fac15ecf666c7fa7746fd4e041281e65
#
_cell.length_a   1.000
_cell.length_b   1.000
_cell.length_c   1.000
_cell.angle_alpha   90.00
_cell.angle_beta   90.00
_cell.angle_gamma   90.00
#
_symmetry.space_group_name_H-M   'P 1'
#
loop_
_entity.id
_entity.type
_entity.pdbx_description
1 polymer ?
#
loop_
_entity_poly.entity_id
_entity_poly.type
_entity_poly.pdbx_seq_one_letter_code
_entity_poly.pdbx_strand_id
1 'polypeptide(L)' 'MAQENIGAFIQKMRRENEMTQKELADILHISDKTISKWETGGSHS' A
#
# COMPACT_ATOMS: atom_id res chain seq x y z
N MET A 1 0.45 -1.93 19.42
CA MET A 1 0.62 -1.70 18.90
C MET A 1 0.04 -1.04 18.18
N ALA A 2 0.03 -0.56 17.83
CA ALA A 2 -0.36 0.23 17.27
C ALA A 2 -1.06 0.04 16.22
N GLN A 3 -1.61 0.58 15.71
CA GLN A 3 -2.21 0.47 14.86
C GLN A 3 -1.75 0.59 13.84
N GLU A 4 -1.74 0.27 13.20
CA GLU A 4 -1.20 0.32 12.26
C GLU A 4 -1.70 0.84 11.25
N ASN A 5 -1.08 1.30 10.47
CA ASN A 5 -1.41 1.99 9.29
C ASN A 5 -1.05 1.07 8.17
N ILE A 6 -2.04 0.49 7.58
CA ILE A 6 -1.78 -0.49 6.55
C ILE A 6 -1.11 0.17 5.35
N GLY A 7 -1.43 1.43 5.09
CA GLY A 7 -0.79 2.14 3.99
C GLY A 7 0.70 2.25 4.17
N ALA A 8 1.12 2.56 5.38
CA ALA A 8 2.54 2.68 5.66
C ALA A 8 3.23 1.33 5.53
N PHE A 9 2.56 0.29 5.98
CA PHE A 9 3.13 -1.04 5.87
C PHE A 9 3.31 -1.45 4.42
N ILE A 10 2.30 -1.19 3.61
CA ILE A 10 2.36 -1.54 2.19
C ILE A 10 3.45 -0.74 1.50
N GLN A 11 3.54 0.53 1.81
CA GLN A 11 4.56 1.37 1.22
C GLN A 11 5.95 0.87 1.57
N LYS A 12 6.12 0.48 2.81
CA LYS A 12 7.41 -0.04 3.24
C LYS A 12 7.75 -1.32 2.49
N MET A 13 6.77 -2.21 2.35
CA MET A 13 7.01 -3.45 1.63
C MET A 13 7.41 -3.18 0.19
N ARG A 14 6.71 -2.24 -0.44
CA ARG A 14 7.05 -1.91 -1.82
C ARG A 14 8.48 -1.45 -1.95
N ARG A 15 8.86 -0.54 -1.06
CA ARG A 15 10.20 0.03 -1.14
C ARG A 15 11.27 -1.01 -0.89
N GLU A 16 11.06 -1.87 0.08
CA GLU A 16 12.05 -2.87 0.41
C GLU A 16 12.22 -3.88 -0.72
N ASN A 17 11.17 -4.07 -1.51
CA ASN A 17 11.24 -5.01 -2.62
C ASN A 17 11.32 -4.30 -3.96
N GLU A 18 11.47 -2.97 -3.94
CA GLU A 18 11.60 -2.19 -5.15
C GLU A 18 10.47 -2.44 -6.13
N MET A 19 9.26 -2.43 -5.60
CA MET A 19 8.07 -2.68 -6.39
C MET A 19 7.26 -1.41 -6.58
N THR A 20 6.55 -1.35 -7.70
CA THR A 20 5.59 -0.29 -7.91
C THR A 20 4.28 -0.67 -7.26
N GLN A 21 3.38 0.32 -7.16
CA GLN A 21 2.04 0.04 -6.64
C GLN A 21 1.36 -1.03 -7.47
N LYS A 22 1.51 -0.94 -8.78
CA LYS A 22 0.88 -1.90 -9.65
C LYS A 22 1.42 -3.30 -9.44
N GLU A 23 2.71 -3.42 -9.25
CA GLU A 23 3.32 -4.72 -9.04
C GLU A 23 2.81 -5.35 -7.75
N LEU A 24 2.74 -4.57 -6.69
CA LEU A 24 2.25 -5.11 -5.45
C LEU A 24 0.77 -5.47 -5.55
N ALA A 25 0.00 -4.61 -6.21
CA ALA A 25 -1.43 -4.88 -6.38
C ALA A 25 -1.63 -6.20 -7.12
N ASP A 26 -0.80 -6.43 -8.12
CA ASP A 26 -0.89 -7.66 -8.89
C ASP A 26 -0.63 -8.88 -8.01
N ILE A 27 0.37 -8.78 -7.17
CA ILE A 27 0.70 -9.87 -6.26
C ILE A 27 -0.44 -10.16 -5.31
N LEU A 28 -1.08 -9.10 -4.82
CA LEU A 28 -2.16 -9.25 -3.86
C LEU A 28 -3.51 -9.49 -4.52
N HIS A 29 -3.54 -9.47 -5.85
CA HIS A 29 -4.78 -9.68 -6.60
C HIS A 29 -5.82 -8.61 -6.31
N ILE A 30 -5.36 -7.37 -6.18
CA ILE A 30 -6.24 -6.24 -5.99
C ILE A 30 -5.84 -5.17 -6.98
N SER A 31 -6.62 -4.10 -7.04
CA SER A 31 -6.31 -3.06 -8.01
C SER A 31 -5.26 -2.11 -7.44
N ASP A 32 -4.50 -1.51 -8.34
CA ASP A 32 -3.50 -0.55 -7.91
C ASP A 32 -4.15 0.69 -7.31
N LYS A 33 -5.39 0.95 -7.65
CA LYS A 33 -6.12 2.04 -7.02
C LYS A 33 -6.34 1.77 -5.54
N THR A 34 -6.55 0.51 -5.20
CA THR A 34 -6.70 0.14 -3.80
C THR A 34 -5.41 0.39 -3.05
N ILE A 35 -4.29 0.04 -3.66
CA ILE A 35 -2.99 0.29 -3.04
C ILE A 35 -2.80 1.78 -2.83
N SER A 36 -3.09 2.55 -3.86
CA SER A 36 -2.93 4.00 -3.77
C SER A 36 -3.78 4.58 -2.65
N LYS A 37 -5.00 4.10 -2.55
CA LYS A 37 -5.91 4.57 -1.52
C LYS A 37 -5.35 4.27 -0.13
N TRP A 38 -4.84 3.07 0.04
CA TRP A 38 -4.29 2.69 1.33
C TRP A 38 -3.06 3.52 1.67
N GLU A 39 -2.21 3.77 0.69
CA GLU A 39 -0.98 4.52 0.94
C GLU A 39 -1.25 5.98 1.27
N THR A 40 -2.29 6.55 0.72
CA THR A 40 -2.62 7.91 1.06
C THR A 40 -3.36 7.98 2.39
N GLY A 41 -3.66 6.85 2.96
CA GLY A 41 -4.25 6.82 4.27
C GLY A 41 -5.75 6.92 4.24
N GLY A 42 -6.29 7.24 3.12
CA GLY A 42 -7.71 7.35 3.05
C GLY A 42 -8.23 8.39 3.96
N SER A 43 -7.41 9.14 4.48
CA SER A 43 -7.92 10.03 5.38
C SER A 43 -7.78 11.38 4.95
N HIS A 44 -7.86 11.62 4.89
CA HIS A 44 -7.75 12.65 4.80
C HIS A 44 -8.56 13.21 4.59
N SER A 45 -8.78 13.41 4.79
CA SER A 45 -9.40 13.83 4.69
C SER A 45 -9.63 14.43 4.66
#